data_6329f7e385f743e830409ea8c769b179
#
_entry.id   6329f7e385f743e830409ea8c769b179
#
_cell.length_a   1.000
_cell.length_b   1.000
_cell.length_c   1.000
_cell.angle_alpha   90.00
_cell.angle_beta   90.00
_cell.angle_gamma   90.00
#
_symmetry.space_group_name_H-M   'P 1'
#
loop_
_entity.id
_entity.type
_entity.pdbx_description
1 polymer ?
#
loop_
_entity_poly.entity_id
_entity_poly.type
_entity_poly.pdbx_seq_one_letter_code
_entity_poly.pdbx_strand_id
1 'polypeptide(L)'
;MKKNSKRQCYKIVQLFLTIFMIVTYALAAAILTYVSICSIEDSKDQQQFDTIAKSIEEQNEDGDTDTTNKVYDLKLKNKDCVGWLKVVDMDVNYPVMLTKRNPEFYLRRDFNKEYSYMGTPF
;
A
#
# COMPACT_ATOMS: atom_id res chain seq x y z
N MET A 1 -48.70 -41.16 7.92
CA MET A 1 -47.70 -40.43 8.71
C MET A 1 -46.32 -40.19 8.02
N LYS A 2 -45.90 -40.89 6.97
CA LYS A 2 -44.57 -40.75 6.29
C LYS A 2 -44.40 -39.47 5.40
N LYS A 3 -45.46 -38.81 4.96
CA LYS A 3 -45.40 -37.68 4.01
C LYS A 3 -44.97 -36.36 4.66
N ASN A 4 -45.23 -36.14 5.94
CA ASN A 4 -44.84 -34.92 6.68
C ASN A 4 -43.36 -34.91 7.06
N SER A 5 -42.75 -36.05 7.34
CA SER A 5 -41.32 -36.17 7.69
C SER A 5 -40.41 -35.78 6.51
N LYS A 6 -40.75 -36.17 5.28
CA LYS A 6 -39.98 -35.79 4.08
C LYS A 6 -40.05 -34.28 3.78
N ARG A 7 -41.18 -33.64 4.03
CA ARG A 7 -41.32 -32.17 3.85
C ARG A 7 -40.55 -31.38 4.89
N GLN A 8 -40.46 -31.87 6.13
CA GLN A 8 -39.63 -31.21 7.17
C GLN A 8 -38.14 -31.38 6.88
N CYS A 9 -37.69 -32.55 6.46
CA CYS A 9 -36.32 -32.79 6.08
C CYS A 9 -35.87 -31.87 4.91
N TYR A 10 -36.69 -31.70 3.89
CA TYR A 10 -36.45 -30.81 2.77
C TYR A 10 -36.32 -29.33 3.21
N LYS A 11 -37.18 -28.86 4.11
CA LYS A 11 -37.11 -27.49 4.64
C LYS A 11 -35.83 -27.25 5.43
N ILE A 12 -35.38 -28.24 6.20
CA ILE A 12 -34.13 -28.15 6.96
C ILE A 12 -32.94 -28.08 6.01
N VAL A 13 -32.87 -28.92 5.00
CA VAL A 13 -31.80 -28.90 3.98
C VAL A 13 -31.80 -27.56 3.24
N GLN A 14 -32.97 -27.05 2.87
CA GLN A 14 -33.09 -25.77 2.20
C GLN A 14 -32.60 -24.60 3.10
N LEU A 15 -32.92 -24.65 4.38
CA LEU A 15 -32.42 -23.67 5.37
C LEU A 15 -30.89 -23.70 5.50
N PHE A 16 -30.29 -24.88 5.56
CA PHE A 16 -28.85 -25.03 5.59
C PHE A 16 -28.16 -24.48 4.33
N LEU A 17 -28.74 -24.77 3.16
CA LEU A 17 -28.22 -24.24 1.88
C LEU A 17 -28.29 -22.70 1.82
N THR A 18 -29.38 -22.10 2.30
CA THR A 18 -29.50 -20.63 2.32
C THR A 18 -28.53 -20.00 3.30
N ILE A 19 -28.35 -20.57 4.48
CA ILE A 19 -27.36 -20.08 5.45
C ILE A 19 -25.95 -20.20 4.88
N PHE A 20 -25.61 -21.31 4.25
CA PHE A 20 -24.32 -21.51 3.60
C PHE A 20 -24.06 -20.46 2.50
N MET A 21 -25.04 -20.19 1.65
CA MET A 21 -24.97 -19.14 0.63
C MET A 21 -24.73 -17.75 1.24
N ILE A 22 -25.41 -17.41 2.33
CA ILE A 22 -25.24 -16.11 3.00
C ILE A 22 -23.83 -15.98 3.58
N VAL A 23 -23.32 -17.03 4.21
CA VAL A 23 -21.98 -17.04 4.80
C VAL A 23 -20.90 -16.88 3.71
N THR A 24 -21.02 -17.62 2.59
CA THR A 24 -20.05 -17.49 1.48
C THR A 24 -20.09 -16.09 0.85
N TYR A 25 -21.27 -15.49 0.73
CA TYR A 25 -21.41 -14.13 0.20
C TYR A 25 -20.79 -13.08 1.14
N ALA A 26 -20.99 -13.24 2.45
CA ALA A 26 -20.39 -12.36 3.46
C ALA A 26 -18.85 -12.44 3.46
N LEU A 27 -18.29 -13.65 3.34
CA LEU A 27 -16.84 -13.84 3.23
C LEU A 27 -16.27 -13.21 1.95
N ALA A 28 -16.93 -13.39 0.82
CA ALA A 28 -16.51 -12.77 -0.44
C ALA A 28 -16.52 -11.23 -0.36
N ALA A 29 -17.56 -10.65 0.23
CA ALA A 29 -17.65 -9.20 0.44
C ALA A 29 -16.53 -8.69 1.37
N ALA A 30 -16.21 -9.41 2.44
CA ALA A 30 -15.13 -9.06 3.36
C ALA A 30 -13.75 -9.08 2.66
N ILE A 31 -13.49 -10.07 1.81
CA ILE A 31 -12.25 -10.14 1.04
C ILE A 31 -12.14 -8.97 0.05
N LEU A 32 -13.22 -8.65 -0.67
CA LEU A 32 -13.23 -7.54 -1.62
C LEU A 32 -12.99 -6.20 -0.92
N THR A 33 -13.59 -5.96 0.24
CA THR A 33 -13.35 -4.73 1.02
C THR A 33 -11.92 -4.67 1.51
N TYR A 34 -11.35 -5.77 1.98
CA TYR A 34 -9.96 -5.82 2.42
C TYR A 34 -8.98 -5.49 1.28
N VAL A 35 -9.15 -6.11 0.10
CA VAL A 35 -8.32 -5.84 -1.08
C VAL A 35 -8.44 -4.38 -1.53
N SER A 36 -9.65 -3.80 -1.50
CA SER A 36 -9.87 -2.40 -1.86
C SER A 36 -9.15 -1.44 -0.91
N ILE A 37 -9.14 -1.71 0.40
CA ILE A 37 -8.44 -0.88 1.38
C ILE A 37 -6.93 -0.94 1.14
N CYS A 38 -6.34 -2.12 0.94
CA CYS A 38 -4.92 -2.26 0.63
C CYS A 38 -4.52 -1.50 -0.64
N SER A 39 -5.33 -1.57 -1.71
CA SER A 39 -5.03 -0.86 -2.97
C SER A 39 -5.08 0.66 -2.83
N ILE A 40 -5.90 1.21 -1.92
CA ILE A 40 -5.96 2.66 -1.66
C ILE A 40 -4.72 3.13 -0.91
N GLU A 41 -4.20 2.34 0.02
CA GLU A 41 -2.97 2.66 0.76
C GLU A 41 -1.76 2.69 -0.18
N ASP A 42 -1.60 1.68 -1.03
CA ASP A 42 -0.52 1.62 -2.03
C ASP A 42 -0.54 2.84 -2.97
N SER A 43 -1.73 3.28 -3.39
CA SER A 43 -1.88 4.45 -4.26
C SER A 43 -1.49 5.77 -3.58
N LYS A 44 -1.70 5.91 -2.28
CA LYS A 44 -1.32 7.11 -1.51
C LYS A 44 0.18 7.23 -1.37
N ASP A 45 0.86 6.13 -1.10
CA ASP A 45 2.32 6.10 -0.95
C ASP A 45 3.00 6.50 -2.27
N GLN A 46 2.50 5.97 -3.40
CA GLN A 46 2.98 6.33 -4.74
C GLN A 46 2.76 7.82 -5.03
N GLN A 47 1.56 8.35 -4.79
CA GLN A 47 1.25 9.77 -4.99
C GLN A 47 2.10 10.69 -4.12
N GLN A 48 2.44 10.28 -2.92
CA GLN A 48 3.30 11.04 -2.03
C GLN A 48 4.72 11.15 -2.59
N PHE A 49 5.29 10.06 -3.09
CA PHE A 49 6.60 10.07 -3.74
C PHE A 49 6.58 10.89 -5.04
N ASP A 50 5.54 10.78 -5.86
CA ASP A 50 5.36 11.60 -7.07
C ASP A 50 5.24 13.09 -6.75
N THR A 51 4.55 13.45 -5.68
CA THR A 51 4.42 14.85 -5.23
C THR A 51 5.77 15.40 -4.76
N ILE A 52 6.53 14.61 -4.01
CA ILE A 52 7.88 14.97 -3.59
C ILE A 52 8.79 15.09 -4.81
N ALA A 53 8.75 14.16 -5.74
CA ALA A 53 9.52 14.18 -6.98
C ALA A 53 9.21 15.42 -7.83
N LYS A 54 7.92 15.74 -8.05
CA LYS A 54 7.48 16.93 -8.79
C LYS A 54 7.90 18.23 -8.13
N SER A 55 7.72 18.37 -6.82
CA SER A 55 8.14 19.57 -6.09
C SER A 55 9.66 19.84 -6.18
N ILE A 56 10.42 18.80 -6.46
CA ILE A 56 11.86 18.87 -6.67
C ILE A 56 12.19 19.15 -8.15
N GLU A 57 11.42 18.64 -9.10
CA GLU A 57 11.60 18.87 -10.55
C GLU A 57 11.20 20.29 -10.97
N GLU A 58 10.12 20.85 -10.42
CA GLU A 58 9.65 22.21 -10.72
C GLU A 58 10.60 23.34 -10.26
N GLN A 59 11.53 23.06 -9.34
CA GLN A 59 12.52 24.02 -8.88
C GLN A 59 13.80 24.08 -9.75
N ASN A 60 13.91 23.24 -10.80
CA ASN A 60 15.11 23.15 -11.62
C ASN A 60 14.76 23.19 -13.12
N GLU A 61 14.54 24.40 -13.68
CA GLU A 61 14.47 24.63 -15.13
C GLU A 61 15.85 24.67 -15.83
N ASP A 62 16.96 24.53 -15.09
CA ASP A 62 18.30 24.47 -15.67
C ASP A 62 18.89 23.07 -15.58
N GLY A 63 18.97 22.45 -16.77
CA GLY A 63 19.48 21.08 -16.93
C GLY A 63 20.95 20.99 -16.52
N ASP A 64 21.22 20.19 -15.55
CA ASP A 64 22.51 19.59 -15.16
C ASP A 64 23.02 19.89 -13.75
N THR A 65 22.23 20.37 -12.85
CA THR A 65 22.75 20.51 -11.49
C THR A 65 21.69 20.06 -10.50
N ASP A 66 22.00 18.95 -9.90
CA ASP A 66 22.05 18.80 -8.48
C ASP A 66 21.06 17.86 -7.82
N THR A 67 21.25 16.59 -8.14
CA THR A 67 20.78 15.49 -7.29
C THR A 67 21.23 15.71 -5.83
N THR A 68 22.33 16.43 -5.61
CA THR A 68 22.90 16.75 -4.30
C THR A 68 22.01 17.72 -3.52
N ASN A 69 21.48 18.78 -4.17
CA ASN A 69 20.56 19.73 -3.51
C ASN A 69 19.23 19.05 -3.20
N LYS A 70 18.74 18.19 -4.09
CA LYS A 70 17.51 17.40 -3.88
C LYS A 70 17.62 16.52 -2.64
N VAL A 71 18.71 15.78 -2.51
CA VAL A 71 18.94 14.92 -1.35
C VAL A 71 19.12 15.76 -0.09
N TYR A 72 19.72 16.95 -0.19
CA TYR A 72 19.89 17.85 0.94
C TYR A 72 18.53 18.35 1.48
N ASP A 73 17.63 18.80 0.62
CA ASP A 73 16.28 19.25 1.00
C ASP A 73 15.45 18.12 1.61
N LEU A 74 15.56 16.92 1.05
CA LEU A 74 14.92 15.73 1.63
C LEU A 74 15.50 15.37 2.99
N LYS A 75 16.80 15.54 3.17
CA LYS A 75 17.49 15.32 4.44
C LYS A 75 17.09 16.32 5.52
N LEU A 76 16.71 17.56 5.14
CA LEU A 76 16.13 18.52 6.06
C LEU A 76 14.75 18.07 6.57
N LYS A 77 13.94 17.43 5.72
CA LYS A 77 12.63 16.90 6.06
C LYS A 77 12.74 15.59 6.85
N ASN A 78 13.63 14.69 6.43
CA ASN A 78 13.90 13.45 7.13
C ASN A 78 15.41 13.14 7.13
N LYS A 79 16.03 13.19 8.31
CA LYS A 79 17.47 12.99 8.51
C LYS A 79 17.99 11.62 8.09
N ASP A 80 17.11 10.64 7.99
CA ASP A 80 17.45 9.28 7.58
C ASP A 80 17.54 9.15 6.04
N CYS A 81 17.16 10.18 5.27
CA CYS A 81 17.32 10.20 3.83
C CYS A 81 18.81 10.37 3.46
N VAL A 82 19.34 9.41 2.71
CA VAL A 82 20.76 9.39 2.31
C VAL A 82 20.96 9.50 0.81
N GLY A 83 19.90 9.32 0.01
CA GLY A 83 19.99 9.33 -1.43
C GLY A 83 18.65 9.35 -2.13
N TRP A 84 18.73 9.37 -3.46
CA TRP A 84 17.58 9.27 -4.35
C TRP A 84 17.86 8.24 -5.44
N LEU A 85 16.93 7.31 -5.65
CA LEU A 85 17.03 6.29 -6.68
C LEU A 85 16.03 6.61 -7.79
N LYS A 86 16.55 6.88 -8.99
CA LYS A 86 15.76 7.02 -10.21
C LYS A 86 16.28 6.03 -11.25
N VAL A 87 15.40 5.22 -11.81
CA VAL A 87 15.73 4.32 -12.92
C VAL A 87 15.04 4.84 -14.16
N VAL A 88 15.84 5.20 -15.18
CA VAL A 88 15.34 5.68 -16.47
C VAL A 88 14.60 4.53 -17.15
N ASP A 89 13.44 4.83 -17.75
CA ASP A 89 12.56 3.86 -18.41
C ASP A 89 11.80 2.90 -17.47
N MET A 90 11.88 3.12 -16.15
CA MET A 90 11.07 2.43 -15.15
C MET A 90 10.40 3.46 -14.24
N ASP A 91 9.23 3.10 -13.72
CA ASP A 91 8.51 3.92 -12.73
C ASP A 91 9.15 3.77 -11.32
N VAL A 92 10.48 3.93 -11.28
CA VAL A 92 11.28 3.87 -10.05
C VAL A 92 11.88 5.24 -9.78
N ASN A 93 11.33 5.93 -8.80
CA ASN A 93 11.71 7.30 -8.45
C ASN A 93 11.49 7.54 -6.94
N TYR A 94 12.40 7.00 -6.10
CA TYR A 94 12.22 6.90 -4.65
C TYR A 94 13.39 7.44 -3.84
N PRO A 95 13.12 8.02 -2.65
CA PRO A 95 14.19 8.33 -1.69
C PRO A 95 14.80 7.03 -1.14
N VAL A 96 16.08 7.06 -0.82
CA VAL A 96 16.79 5.96 -0.16
C VAL A 96 17.06 6.36 1.28
N MET A 97 16.66 5.49 2.20
CA MET A 97 16.73 5.73 3.63
C MET A 97 17.83 4.90 4.29
N LEU A 98 18.43 5.42 5.36
CA LEU A 98 19.39 4.66 6.16
C LEU A 98 19.23 4.96 7.65
N THR A 99 18.99 3.91 8.42
CA THR A 99 19.00 3.96 9.89
C THR A 99 20.08 3.05 10.45
N LYS A 100 21.07 3.61 11.14
CA LYS A 100 22.23 2.85 11.66
C LYS A 100 21.88 1.84 12.75
N ARG A 101 20.86 2.14 13.57
CA ARG A 101 20.49 1.30 14.73
C ARG A 101 19.46 0.23 14.40
N ASN A 102 18.61 0.46 13.42
CA ASN A 102 17.57 -0.45 12.98
C ASN A 102 17.50 -0.42 11.44
N PRO A 103 18.35 -1.18 10.73
CA PRO A 103 18.41 -1.14 9.27
C PRO A 103 17.05 -1.41 8.60
N GLU A 104 16.22 -2.26 9.18
CA GLU A 104 14.91 -2.64 8.64
C GLU A 104 13.76 -1.68 9.03
N PHE A 105 14.08 -0.51 9.61
CA PHE A 105 13.07 0.43 10.09
C PHE A 105 12.07 0.84 9.00
N TYR A 106 12.56 1.03 7.78
CA TYR A 106 11.75 1.46 6.63
C TYR A 106 11.11 0.32 5.82
N LEU A 107 11.29 -0.94 6.23
CA LEU A 107 10.65 -2.10 5.58
C LEU A 107 9.12 -1.99 5.52
N ARG A 108 8.53 -1.36 6.51
CA ARG A 108 7.08 -1.14 6.62
C ARG A 108 6.75 0.31 6.99
N ARG A 109 7.56 1.26 6.50
CA ARG A 109 7.35 2.69 6.77
C ARG A 109 7.62 3.52 5.53
N ASP A 110 6.83 4.59 5.39
CA ASP A 110 7.02 5.60 4.36
C ASP A 110 8.15 6.59 4.73
N PHE A 111 8.34 7.60 3.86
CA PHE A 111 9.31 8.68 4.09
C PHE A 111 9.05 9.48 5.38
N ASN A 112 7.79 9.62 5.79
CA ASN A 112 7.38 10.35 7.01
C ASN A 112 7.42 9.48 8.27
N LYS A 113 7.87 8.22 8.17
CA LYS A 113 7.91 7.23 9.26
C LYS A 113 6.54 6.68 9.66
N GLU A 114 5.52 6.92 8.87
CA GLU A 114 4.20 6.34 9.03
C GLU A 114 4.19 4.90 8.51
N TYR A 115 3.20 4.11 8.94
CA TYR A 115 3.08 2.74 8.46
C TYR A 115 2.75 2.72 6.97
N SER A 116 3.52 1.98 6.20
CA SER A 116 3.32 1.72 4.78
C SER A 116 3.47 0.23 4.48
N TYR A 117 2.59 -0.31 3.68
CA TYR A 117 2.68 -1.71 3.26
C TYR A 117 3.87 -1.94 2.32
N MET A 118 4.14 -0.98 1.44
CA MET A 118 5.24 -1.04 0.46
C MET A 118 6.60 -0.79 1.10
N GLY A 119 6.65 0.05 2.15
CA GLY A 119 7.90 0.54 2.73
C GLY A 119 8.61 1.57 1.84
N THR A 120 9.81 1.94 2.26
CA THR A 120 10.70 2.84 1.49
C THR A 120 12.04 2.15 1.28
N PRO A 121 12.70 2.29 0.12
CA PRO A 121 14.04 1.75 -0.13
C PRO A 121 15.06 2.17 0.95
N PHE A 122 15.87 1.22 1.43
CA PHE A 122 16.86 1.42 2.49
C PHE A 122 18.09 0.55 2.29
#